data_7e42736e6eecc666699491bddc933845
#
_entry.id   7e42736e6eecc666699491bddc933845
#
_cell.length_a   1.000
_cell.length_b   1.000
_cell.length_c   1.000
_cell.angle_alpha   90.00
_cell.angle_beta   90.00
_cell.angle_gamma   90.00
#
_symmetry.space_group_name_H-M   'P 1'
#
loop_
_entity.id
_entity.type
_entity.pdbx_description
1 polymer ?
#
loop_
_entity_poly.entity_id
_entity_poly.type
_entity_poly.pdbx_seq_one_letter_code
_entity_poly.pdbx_strand_id
1 'polypeptide(L)'
;MSLDGILSDWIAALKEYSVEAVAVLGPNPFGGLDDRQVLCVHPPLASDAASALAQSDDFGSNWRESDAPLVAWQHIAKAGHINASRWRVLALAHGFQTMVRVEFPLPAGRAFECFMFSPRELTDRGEAAALVWSALNVWPVVKRSIAQERSTLSPRERECLMLAFNGLTARESSMQMTCTERTVNYHLANAMAKLRVENKLAAIQRACWIGAI
;
A
#
# COMPACT_ATOMS: atom_id res chain seq x y z
N MET A 1 13.45 2.85 -12.48
CA MET A 1 13.74 1.66 -11.65
C MET A 1 12.43 0.94 -11.46
N SER A 2 12.34 -0.37 -11.69
CA SER A 2 11.12 -1.15 -11.49
C SER A 2 10.82 -1.30 -10.00
N LEU A 3 9.57 -1.54 -9.65
CA LEU A 3 9.15 -1.77 -8.27
C LEU A 3 9.90 -2.95 -7.64
N ASP A 4 10.05 -4.04 -8.39
CA ASP A 4 10.80 -5.22 -7.94
C ASP A 4 12.28 -4.89 -7.64
N GLY A 5 12.94 -4.09 -8.48
CA GLY A 5 14.30 -3.61 -8.21
C GLY A 5 14.41 -2.77 -6.94
N ILE A 6 13.43 -1.89 -6.69
CA ILE A 6 13.39 -1.08 -5.47
C ILE A 6 13.28 -1.98 -4.23
N LEU A 7 12.41 -3.00 -4.27
CA LEU A 7 12.23 -3.91 -3.15
C LEU A 7 13.46 -4.80 -2.93
N SER A 8 14.09 -5.28 -4.00
CA SER A 8 15.33 -6.05 -3.93
C SER A 8 16.47 -5.26 -3.28
N ASP A 9 16.68 -4.02 -3.72
CA ASP A 9 17.71 -3.14 -3.15
C ASP A 9 17.41 -2.80 -1.68
N TRP A 10 16.14 -2.62 -1.34
CA TRP A 10 15.72 -2.35 0.03
C TRP A 10 15.96 -3.56 0.93
N ILE A 11 15.60 -4.78 0.51
CA ILE A 11 15.89 -6.01 1.27
C ILE A 11 17.40 -6.19 1.45
N ALA A 12 18.19 -5.92 0.42
CA ALA A 12 19.65 -5.98 0.52
C ALA A 12 20.21 -5.00 1.57
N ALA A 13 19.63 -3.81 1.68
CA ALA A 13 19.98 -2.83 2.71
C ALA A 13 19.56 -3.26 4.13
N LEU A 14 18.55 -4.14 4.25
CA LEU A 14 18.06 -4.68 5.53
C LEU A 14 18.70 -6.02 5.92
N LYS A 15 19.77 -6.42 5.26
CA LYS A 15 20.45 -7.71 5.49
C LYS A 15 20.91 -7.90 6.94
N GLU A 16 21.34 -6.86 7.61
CA GLU A 16 21.75 -6.91 9.02
C GLU A 16 20.60 -7.30 9.97
N TYR A 17 19.36 -6.97 9.60
CA TYR A 17 18.14 -7.35 10.33
C TYR A 17 17.56 -8.68 9.87
N SER A 18 18.24 -9.37 8.94
CA SER A 18 17.79 -10.65 8.35
C SER A 18 16.38 -10.56 7.75
N VAL A 19 16.00 -9.42 7.17
CA VAL A 19 14.76 -9.32 6.39
C VAL A 19 14.98 -10.04 5.05
N GLU A 20 14.15 -11.03 4.76
CA GLU A 20 14.27 -11.85 3.55
C GLU A 20 13.09 -11.68 2.60
N ALA A 21 11.95 -11.14 3.09
CA ALA A 21 10.82 -10.86 2.23
C ALA A 21 10.09 -9.59 2.65
N VAL A 22 9.54 -8.90 1.65
CA VAL A 22 8.67 -7.74 1.82
C VAL A 22 7.42 -7.94 0.97
N ALA A 23 6.26 -7.70 1.57
CA ALA A 23 4.99 -7.62 0.87
C ALA A 23 4.34 -6.27 1.10
N VAL A 24 3.80 -5.66 0.06
CA VAL A 24 3.00 -4.44 0.16
C VAL A 24 1.59 -4.76 -0.26
N LEU A 25 0.66 -4.55 0.65
CA LEU A 25 -0.77 -4.61 0.40
C LEU A 25 -1.33 -3.20 0.25
N GLY A 26 -2.42 -3.09 -0.46
CA GLY A 26 -3.18 -1.86 -0.56
C GLY A 26 -4.67 -2.15 -0.66
N PRO A 27 -5.51 -1.13 -0.58
CA PRO A 27 -6.94 -1.32 -0.70
C PRO A 27 -7.28 -1.83 -2.10
N ASN A 28 -8.27 -2.71 -2.18
CA ASN A 28 -8.92 -2.99 -3.45
C ASN A 28 -9.84 -1.80 -3.80
N PRO A 29 -9.53 -1.00 -4.81
CA PRO A 29 -10.29 0.21 -5.11
C PRO A 29 -11.71 -0.07 -5.61
N PHE A 30 -12.03 -1.33 -5.94
CA PHE A 30 -13.31 -1.78 -6.45
C PHE A 30 -14.07 -2.68 -5.46
N GLY A 31 -13.46 -2.99 -4.33
CA GLY A 31 -14.00 -3.86 -3.29
C GLY A 31 -14.57 -3.10 -2.09
N GLY A 32 -14.97 -3.86 -1.07
CA GLY A 32 -15.41 -3.35 0.22
C GLY A 32 -14.33 -2.59 0.98
N LEU A 33 -14.68 -2.05 2.14
CA LEU A 33 -13.76 -1.24 2.95
C LEU A 33 -12.53 -2.04 3.40
N ASP A 34 -12.72 -3.30 3.74
CA ASP A 34 -11.68 -4.21 4.23
C ASP A 34 -10.98 -5.01 3.14
N ASP A 35 -11.46 -4.92 1.89
CA ASP A 35 -10.86 -5.64 0.78
C ASP A 35 -9.46 -5.12 0.48
N ARG A 36 -8.50 -6.00 0.61
CA ARG A 36 -7.09 -5.75 0.33
C ARG A 36 -6.62 -6.54 -0.89
N GLN A 37 -5.61 -6.02 -1.55
CA GLN A 37 -4.93 -6.70 -2.65
C GLN A 37 -3.42 -6.63 -2.46
N VAL A 38 -2.73 -7.65 -2.94
CA VAL A 38 -1.27 -7.63 -3.01
C VAL A 38 -0.85 -6.67 -4.12
N LEU A 39 -0.07 -5.66 -3.78
CA LEU A 39 0.49 -4.71 -4.73
C LEU A 39 1.84 -5.17 -5.24
N CYS A 40 2.70 -5.63 -4.37
CA CYS A 40 3.98 -6.23 -4.72
C CYS A 40 4.47 -7.16 -3.62
N VAL A 41 5.31 -8.11 -4.00
CA VAL A 41 6.00 -9.04 -3.10
C VAL A 41 7.38 -9.28 -3.64
N HIS A 42 8.38 -9.21 -2.79
CA HIS A 42 9.73 -9.63 -3.12
C HIS A 42 10.34 -10.43 -1.95
N PRO A 43 10.96 -11.59 -2.17
CA PRO A 43 11.00 -12.33 -3.44
C PRO A 43 9.64 -12.96 -3.77
N PRO A 44 9.39 -13.35 -5.03
CA PRO A 44 8.11 -13.93 -5.46
C PRO A 44 7.69 -15.21 -4.72
N LEU A 45 8.62 -15.92 -4.10
CA LEU A 45 8.33 -17.12 -3.32
C LEU A 45 7.37 -16.87 -2.13
N ALA A 46 7.30 -15.64 -1.61
CA ALA A 46 6.40 -15.27 -0.51
C ALA A 46 4.99 -14.85 -0.98
N SER A 47 4.67 -14.97 -2.28
CA SER A 47 3.41 -14.49 -2.86
C SER A 47 2.16 -15.22 -2.34
N ASP A 48 2.27 -16.50 -2.01
CA ASP A 48 1.19 -17.29 -1.44
C ASP A 48 0.84 -16.81 -0.02
N ALA A 49 1.86 -16.57 0.82
CA ALA A 49 1.69 -16.01 2.16
C ALA A 49 1.10 -14.60 2.10
N ALA A 50 1.59 -13.73 1.21
CA ALA A 50 1.06 -12.39 1.01
C ALA A 50 -0.40 -12.40 0.51
N SER A 51 -0.74 -13.31 -0.41
CA SER A 51 -2.11 -13.47 -0.90
C SER A 51 -3.07 -13.95 0.20
N ALA A 52 -2.64 -14.90 1.01
CA ALA A 52 -3.41 -15.37 2.16
C ALA A 52 -3.56 -14.26 3.23
N LEU A 53 -2.52 -13.43 3.42
CA LEU A 53 -2.55 -12.29 4.33
C LEU A 53 -3.55 -11.22 3.85
N ALA A 54 -3.59 -10.94 2.55
CA ALA A 54 -4.55 -10.00 1.97
C ALA A 54 -6.02 -10.44 2.17
N GLN A 55 -6.25 -11.75 2.26
CA GLN A 55 -7.58 -12.36 2.47
C GLN A 55 -7.91 -12.62 3.94
N SER A 56 -7.00 -12.36 4.87
CA SER A 56 -7.21 -12.63 6.29
C SER A 56 -7.90 -11.46 6.98
N ASP A 57 -8.66 -11.76 8.04
CA ASP A 57 -9.27 -10.74 8.92
C ASP A 57 -8.26 -10.21 9.97
N ASP A 58 -7.04 -10.76 10.00
CA ASP A 58 -5.96 -10.29 10.85
C ASP A 58 -5.63 -8.86 10.45
N PHE A 59 -5.77 -7.84 11.09
CA PHE A 59 -5.57 -6.43 10.67
C PHE A 59 -6.73 -5.82 9.86
N GLY A 60 -7.97 -6.35 9.98
CA GLY A 60 -9.19 -5.80 9.37
C GLY A 60 -9.73 -4.55 10.08
N SER A 61 -11.02 -4.20 9.81
CA SER A 61 -11.69 -3.02 10.37
C SER A 61 -11.68 -2.98 11.89
N ASN A 62 -11.91 -4.10 12.57
CA ASN A 62 -11.86 -4.19 14.03
C ASN A 62 -10.51 -3.80 14.61
N TRP A 63 -9.42 -4.07 13.88
CA TRP A 63 -8.07 -3.61 14.25
C TRP A 63 -7.94 -2.09 14.12
N ARG A 64 -8.49 -1.50 13.06
CA ARG A 64 -8.43 -0.06 12.81
C ARG A 64 -9.30 0.76 13.77
N GLU A 65 -10.44 0.19 14.21
CA GLU A 65 -11.34 0.83 15.18
C GLU A 65 -10.83 0.75 16.63
N SER A 66 -9.84 -0.09 16.90
CA SER A 66 -9.34 -0.37 18.25
C SER A 66 -8.18 0.50 18.71
N ASP A 67 -7.95 1.67 18.15
CA ASP A 67 -6.75 2.50 18.44
C ASP A 67 -5.43 1.72 18.29
N ALA A 68 -5.45 0.66 17.49
CA ALA A 68 -4.29 -0.19 17.28
C ALA A 68 -3.15 0.61 16.65
N PRO A 69 -1.90 0.35 17.05
CA PRO A 69 -0.76 1.09 16.51
C PRO A 69 -0.64 0.84 14.99
N LEU A 70 -0.27 1.89 14.25
CA LEU A 70 0.06 1.82 12.81
C LEU A 70 1.24 0.88 12.53
N VAL A 71 1.86 0.39 13.57
CA VAL A 71 2.99 -0.54 13.55
C VAL A 71 2.66 -1.74 14.39
N ALA A 72 2.85 -2.94 13.85
CA ALA A 72 2.79 -4.18 14.59
C ALA A 72 4.08 -4.96 14.37
N TRP A 73 4.60 -5.52 15.46
CA TRP A 73 5.70 -6.47 15.44
C TRP A 73 5.27 -7.72 16.19
N GLN A 74 5.38 -8.88 15.56
CA GLN A 74 4.97 -10.12 16.19
C GLN A 74 5.78 -11.32 15.73
N HIS A 75 5.94 -12.27 16.64
CA HIS A 75 6.40 -13.62 16.33
C HIS A 75 5.25 -14.43 15.73
N ILE A 76 5.45 -14.95 14.53
CA ILE A 76 4.38 -15.61 13.75
C ILE A 76 3.85 -16.85 14.46
N ALA A 77 4.74 -17.65 15.08
CA ALA A 77 4.38 -18.87 15.79
C ALA A 77 3.72 -18.63 17.16
N LYS A 78 4.08 -17.51 17.83
CA LYS A 78 3.64 -17.23 19.23
C LYS A 78 2.32 -16.46 19.33
N ALA A 79 1.78 -15.97 18.24
CA ALA A 79 0.48 -15.31 18.24
C ALA A 79 -0.63 -16.36 18.46
N GLY A 80 -0.95 -16.58 19.72
CA GLY A 80 -1.68 -17.71 20.27
C GLY A 80 -3.16 -17.80 19.92
N HIS A 81 -3.49 -18.16 18.71
CA HIS A 81 -4.83 -18.55 18.32
C HIS A 81 -4.83 -19.99 17.81
N ILE A 82 -5.75 -20.79 18.35
CA ILE A 82 -5.98 -22.22 18.09
C ILE A 82 -6.27 -22.50 16.60
N ASN A 83 -6.64 -21.49 15.81
CA ASN A 83 -6.76 -21.52 14.35
C ASN A 83 -5.74 -20.54 13.77
N ALA A 84 -4.54 -21.05 13.49
CA ALA A 84 -3.53 -20.25 12.81
C ALA A 84 -4.07 -19.80 11.45
N SER A 85 -4.15 -18.47 11.23
CA SER A 85 -4.52 -17.91 9.93
C SER A 85 -3.67 -18.54 8.82
N ARG A 86 -4.26 -18.81 7.68
CA ARG A 86 -3.57 -19.48 6.54
C ARG A 86 -2.24 -18.82 6.20
N TRP A 87 -2.16 -17.49 6.24
CA TRP A 87 -0.93 -16.77 5.93
C TRP A 87 0.21 -17.09 6.91
N ARG A 88 -0.11 -17.35 8.21
CA ARG A 88 0.89 -17.73 9.23
C ARG A 88 1.50 -19.09 8.92
N VAL A 89 0.66 -20.04 8.54
CA VAL A 89 1.11 -21.39 8.16
C VAL A 89 2.05 -21.31 6.97
N LEU A 90 1.68 -20.54 5.95
CA LEU A 90 2.52 -20.35 4.75
C LEU A 90 3.82 -19.60 5.07
N ALA A 91 3.75 -18.52 5.86
CA ALA A 91 4.95 -17.78 6.26
C ALA A 91 5.92 -18.66 7.06
N LEU A 92 5.42 -19.48 7.99
CA LEU A 92 6.25 -20.47 8.73
C LEU A 92 6.83 -21.54 7.81
N ALA A 93 6.09 -22.00 6.81
CA ALA A 93 6.58 -22.95 5.82
C ALA A 93 7.74 -22.38 4.97
N HIS A 94 7.74 -21.07 4.74
CA HIS A 94 8.87 -20.34 4.13
C HIS A 94 10.02 -20.06 5.12
N GLY A 95 9.91 -20.49 6.38
CA GLY A 95 10.94 -20.28 7.41
C GLY A 95 10.86 -18.94 8.14
N PHE A 96 9.87 -18.11 7.88
CA PHE A 96 9.73 -16.81 8.56
C PHE A 96 9.23 -16.98 9.99
N GLN A 97 9.93 -16.37 10.94
CA GLN A 97 9.63 -16.42 12.38
C GLN A 97 9.00 -15.11 12.89
N THR A 98 9.36 -13.99 12.29
CA THR A 98 8.91 -12.66 12.70
C THR A 98 8.33 -11.90 11.51
N MET A 99 7.31 -11.10 11.80
CA MET A 99 6.73 -10.14 10.88
C MET A 99 6.68 -8.75 11.54
N VAL A 100 7.10 -7.73 10.79
CA VAL A 100 6.90 -6.31 11.13
C VAL A 100 5.95 -5.70 10.10
N ARG A 101 4.86 -5.11 10.58
CA ARG A 101 3.86 -4.40 9.76
C ARG A 101 3.98 -2.90 10.00
N VAL A 102 3.97 -2.15 8.92
CA VAL A 102 3.85 -0.68 8.94
C VAL A 102 2.67 -0.28 8.09
N GLU A 103 1.77 0.50 8.65
CA GLU A 103 0.59 1.00 7.97
C GLU A 103 0.79 2.46 7.54
N PHE A 104 0.37 2.77 6.32
CA PHE A 104 0.35 4.11 5.73
C PHE A 104 -1.11 4.49 5.47
N PRO A 105 -1.72 5.31 6.36
CA PRO A 105 -3.14 5.63 6.30
C PRO A 105 -3.53 6.35 5.00
N LEU A 106 -4.74 6.06 4.56
CA LEU A 106 -5.41 6.70 3.43
C LEU A 106 -6.77 7.27 3.87
N PRO A 107 -7.37 8.18 3.09
CA PRO A 107 -8.72 8.66 3.36
C PRO A 107 -9.74 7.52 3.45
N ALA A 108 -10.80 7.75 4.26
CA ALA A 108 -11.91 6.83 4.48
C ALA A 108 -11.51 5.47 5.12
N GLY A 109 -10.57 5.50 6.06
CA GLY A 109 -10.20 4.33 6.86
C GLY A 109 -9.48 3.23 6.09
N ARG A 110 -8.96 3.52 4.91
CA ARG A 110 -8.13 2.59 4.13
C ARG A 110 -6.65 2.83 4.40
N ALA A 111 -5.80 1.90 3.99
CA ALA A 111 -4.36 2.02 4.16
C ALA A 111 -3.59 1.25 3.08
N PHE A 112 -2.35 1.66 2.85
CA PHE A 112 -1.32 0.75 2.39
C PHE A 112 -0.66 0.10 3.59
N GLU A 113 -0.23 -1.15 3.44
CA GLU A 113 0.40 -1.91 4.50
C GLU A 113 1.68 -2.54 3.95
N CYS A 114 2.76 -2.32 4.65
CA CYS A 114 4.04 -2.94 4.34
C CYS A 114 4.35 -4.01 5.39
N PHE A 115 4.63 -5.21 4.95
CA PHE A 115 4.99 -6.35 5.78
C PHE A 115 6.42 -6.76 5.46
N MET A 116 7.26 -6.81 6.47
CA MET A 116 8.64 -7.28 6.39
C MET A 116 8.74 -8.59 7.17
N PHE A 117 9.30 -9.62 6.56
CA PHE A 117 9.43 -10.96 7.14
C PHE A 117 10.89 -11.32 7.38
N SER A 118 11.16 -11.87 8.57
CA SER A 118 12.48 -12.35 8.97
C SER A 118 12.42 -13.80 9.42
N PRO A 119 13.44 -14.64 9.06
CA PRO A 119 13.54 -16.04 9.52
C PRO A 119 13.98 -16.16 10.98
N ARG A 120 14.38 -15.07 11.63
CA ARG A 120 14.77 -15.09 13.03
C ARG A 120 13.78 -14.35 13.91
N GLU A 121 13.78 -14.66 15.19
CA GLU A 121 13.08 -13.87 16.19
C GLU A 121 13.83 -12.54 16.40
N LEU A 122 13.12 -11.43 16.18
CA LEU A 122 13.58 -10.11 16.59
C LEU A 122 13.25 -9.96 18.08
N THR A 123 14.25 -9.75 18.90
CA THR A 123 14.09 -9.62 20.36
C THR A 123 14.29 -8.20 20.84
N ASP A 124 15.00 -7.38 20.06
CA ASP A 124 15.28 -5.99 20.37
C ASP A 124 14.26 -5.05 19.71
N ARG A 125 13.68 -4.18 20.55
CA ARG A 125 12.79 -3.10 20.08
C ARG A 125 13.51 -2.10 19.17
N GLY A 126 14.82 -1.92 19.34
CA GLY A 126 15.64 -1.06 18.49
C GLY A 126 15.69 -1.57 17.06
N GLU A 127 15.84 -2.89 16.86
CA GLU A 127 15.80 -3.49 15.52
C GLU A 127 14.43 -3.29 14.86
N ALA A 128 13.33 -3.53 15.59
CA ALA A 128 12.00 -3.30 15.07
C ALA A 128 11.76 -1.83 14.70
N ALA A 129 12.24 -0.89 15.54
CA ALA A 129 12.17 0.54 15.26
C ALA A 129 12.98 0.92 14.01
N ALA A 130 14.16 0.35 13.82
CA ALA A 130 14.99 0.57 12.62
C ALA A 130 14.29 0.09 11.35
N LEU A 131 13.63 -1.07 11.39
CA LEU A 131 12.83 -1.58 10.27
C LEU A 131 11.66 -0.64 9.93
N VAL A 132 10.94 -0.15 10.95
CA VAL A 132 9.86 0.82 10.75
C VAL A 132 10.39 2.10 10.11
N TRP A 133 11.49 2.63 10.64
CA TRP A 133 12.11 3.84 10.09
C TRP A 133 12.58 3.66 8.66
N SER A 134 13.14 2.49 8.34
CA SER A 134 13.51 2.14 6.97
C SER A 134 12.29 2.10 6.04
N ALA A 135 11.17 1.50 6.48
CA ALA A 135 9.94 1.48 5.70
C ALA A 135 9.41 2.89 5.43
N LEU A 136 9.40 3.77 6.44
CA LEU A 136 9.00 5.17 6.27
C LEU A 136 9.87 5.91 5.25
N ASN A 137 11.18 5.69 5.26
CA ASN A 137 12.11 6.34 4.34
C ASN A 137 11.96 5.86 2.90
N VAL A 138 11.73 4.56 2.67
CA VAL A 138 11.59 4.02 1.31
C VAL A 138 10.18 4.23 0.74
N TRP A 139 9.18 4.41 1.60
CA TRP A 139 7.77 4.47 1.22
C TRP A 139 7.45 5.46 0.09
N PRO A 140 7.96 6.71 0.06
CA PRO A 140 7.66 7.65 -1.02
C PRO A 140 8.07 7.13 -2.41
N VAL A 141 9.17 6.37 -2.48
CA VAL A 141 9.66 5.78 -3.73
C VAL A 141 8.81 4.58 -4.13
N VAL A 142 8.52 3.68 -3.19
CA VAL A 142 7.64 2.52 -3.38
C VAL A 142 6.24 2.96 -3.81
N LYS A 143 5.61 3.90 -3.11
CA LYS A 143 4.28 4.44 -3.44
C LYS A 143 4.25 4.99 -4.87
N ARG A 144 5.27 5.77 -5.25
CA ARG A 144 5.38 6.34 -6.61
C ARG A 144 5.49 5.26 -7.68
N SER A 145 6.29 4.22 -7.43
CA SER A 145 6.46 3.11 -8.37
C SER A 145 5.17 2.28 -8.52
N ILE A 146 4.48 1.99 -7.41
CA ILE A 146 3.16 1.35 -7.44
C ILE A 146 2.18 2.17 -8.30
N ALA A 147 2.12 3.48 -8.07
CA ALA A 147 1.26 4.37 -8.84
C ALA A 147 1.59 4.39 -10.34
N GLN A 148 2.87 4.35 -10.69
CA GLN A 148 3.31 4.32 -12.09
C GLN A 148 2.97 3.00 -12.79
N GLU A 149 3.17 1.87 -12.11
CA GLU A 149 2.93 0.55 -12.69
C GLU A 149 1.44 0.17 -12.75
N ARG A 150 0.63 0.65 -11.80
CA ARG A 150 -0.77 0.22 -11.65
C ARG A 150 -1.80 1.26 -12.08
N SER A 151 -1.44 2.53 -12.17
CA SER A 151 -2.38 3.57 -12.58
C SER A 151 -2.55 3.60 -14.09
N THR A 152 -3.78 3.48 -14.55
CA THR A 152 -4.16 3.69 -15.95
C THR A 152 -4.33 5.17 -16.32
N LEU A 153 -4.19 6.07 -15.32
CA LEU A 153 -4.35 7.50 -15.52
C LEU A 153 -3.15 8.11 -16.25
N SER A 154 -3.42 8.93 -17.26
CA SER A 154 -2.38 9.73 -17.90
C SER A 154 -1.84 10.81 -16.96
N PRO A 155 -0.66 11.40 -17.24
CA PRO A 155 -0.12 12.51 -16.46
C PRO A 155 -1.09 13.69 -16.34
N ARG A 156 -1.79 14.06 -17.43
CA ARG A 156 -2.76 15.16 -17.44
C ARG A 156 -4.03 14.86 -16.65
N GLU A 157 -4.50 13.61 -16.67
CA GLU A 157 -5.63 13.18 -15.84
C GLU A 157 -5.28 13.22 -14.34
N ARG A 158 -4.08 12.79 -13.97
CA ARG A 158 -3.59 12.89 -12.58
C ARG A 158 -3.45 14.34 -12.13
N GLU A 159 -2.90 15.21 -12.99
CA GLU A 159 -2.77 16.64 -12.73
C GLU A 159 -4.15 17.28 -12.49
N CYS A 160 -5.14 17.01 -13.35
CA CYS A 160 -6.51 17.50 -13.16
C CYS A 160 -7.14 17.01 -11.85
N LEU A 161 -6.95 15.73 -11.49
CA LEU A 161 -7.46 15.19 -10.23
C LEU A 161 -6.75 15.80 -9.02
N MET A 162 -5.45 16.05 -9.08
CA MET A 162 -4.68 16.69 -8.02
C MET A 162 -5.13 18.13 -7.81
N LEU A 163 -5.35 18.91 -8.87
CA LEU A 163 -5.86 20.27 -8.77
C LEU A 163 -7.28 20.29 -8.17
N ALA A 164 -8.12 19.35 -8.59
CA ALA A 164 -9.45 19.17 -8.02
C ALA A 164 -9.42 18.73 -6.54
N PHE A 165 -8.47 17.89 -6.15
CA PHE A 165 -8.22 17.51 -4.75
C PHE A 165 -7.84 18.74 -3.90
N ASN A 166 -7.03 19.65 -4.47
CA ASN A 166 -6.66 20.92 -3.83
C ASN A 166 -7.81 21.97 -3.83
N GLY A 167 -9.01 21.59 -4.29
CA GLY A 167 -10.20 22.44 -4.26
C GLY A 167 -10.37 23.38 -5.45
N LEU A 168 -9.50 23.31 -6.47
CA LEU A 168 -9.59 24.17 -7.65
C LEU A 168 -10.79 23.80 -8.53
N THR A 169 -11.46 24.83 -9.04
CA THR A 169 -12.46 24.69 -10.11
C THR A 169 -11.81 24.32 -11.44
N ALA A 170 -12.61 23.86 -12.41
CA ALA A 170 -12.08 23.56 -13.75
C ALA A 170 -11.50 24.81 -14.44
N ARG A 171 -12.07 25.98 -14.16
CA ARG A 171 -11.57 27.27 -14.65
C ARG A 171 -10.20 27.61 -14.08
N GLU A 172 -10.02 27.51 -12.77
CA GLU A 172 -8.74 27.77 -12.09
C GLU A 172 -7.68 26.74 -12.51
N SER A 173 -8.07 25.48 -12.61
CA SER A 173 -7.20 24.40 -13.11
C SER A 173 -6.74 24.69 -14.55
N SER A 174 -7.63 25.20 -15.41
CA SER A 174 -7.29 25.52 -16.79
C SER A 174 -6.21 26.60 -16.91
N MET A 175 -6.24 27.59 -16.01
CA MET A 175 -5.21 28.63 -15.94
C MET A 175 -3.84 28.04 -15.53
N GLN A 176 -3.81 27.17 -14.52
CA GLN A 176 -2.56 26.53 -14.08
C GLN A 176 -1.97 25.57 -15.13
N MET A 177 -2.84 24.83 -15.79
CA MET A 177 -2.44 23.84 -16.81
C MET A 177 -2.19 24.47 -18.19
N THR A 178 -2.40 25.78 -18.34
CA THR A 178 -2.28 26.50 -19.62
C THR A 178 -3.11 25.85 -20.74
N CYS A 179 -4.38 25.56 -20.44
CA CYS A 179 -5.31 24.92 -21.36
C CYS A 179 -6.72 25.53 -21.22
N THR A 180 -7.71 24.97 -21.92
CA THR A 180 -9.10 25.43 -21.77
C THR A 180 -9.82 24.68 -20.66
N GLU A 181 -10.86 25.29 -20.08
CA GLU A 181 -11.73 24.64 -19.11
C GLU A 181 -12.37 23.35 -19.70
N ARG A 182 -12.72 23.39 -21.00
CA ARG A 182 -13.23 22.21 -21.73
C ARG A 182 -12.20 21.07 -21.73
N THR A 183 -10.92 21.37 -21.86
CA THR A 183 -9.83 20.39 -21.82
C THR A 183 -9.69 19.76 -20.43
N VAL A 184 -9.79 20.56 -19.37
CA VAL A 184 -9.79 20.06 -17.99
C VAL A 184 -10.96 19.11 -17.74
N ASN A 185 -12.18 19.53 -18.13
CA ASN A 185 -13.38 18.71 -18.00
C ASN A 185 -13.28 17.41 -18.79
N TYR A 186 -12.68 17.44 -19.99
CA TYR A 186 -12.39 16.22 -20.77
C TYR A 186 -11.45 15.26 -20.05
N HIS A 187 -10.35 15.76 -19.46
CA HIS A 187 -9.44 14.91 -18.69
C HIS A 187 -10.10 14.35 -17.42
N LEU A 188 -10.90 15.14 -16.72
CA LEU A 188 -11.65 14.66 -15.55
C LEU A 188 -12.68 13.57 -15.94
N ALA A 189 -13.39 13.74 -17.06
CA ALA A 189 -14.33 12.73 -17.56
C ALA A 189 -13.61 11.42 -17.91
N ASN A 190 -12.47 11.49 -18.59
CA ASN A 190 -11.65 10.32 -18.90
C ASN A 190 -11.12 9.64 -17.64
N ALA A 191 -10.67 10.42 -16.66
CA ALA A 191 -10.22 9.89 -15.37
C ALA A 191 -11.36 9.17 -14.65
N MET A 192 -12.56 9.76 -14.59
CA MET A 192 -13.74 9.12 -13.99
C MET A 192 -14.08 7.79 -14.69
N ALA A 193 -14.06 7.76 -16.02
CA ALA A 193 -14.32 6.54 -16.78
C ALA A 193 -13.28 5.43 -16.48
N LYS A 194 -11.98 5.76 -16.47
CA LYS A 194 -10.89 4.83 -16.15
C LYS A 194 -10.98 4.32 -14.70
N LEU A 195 -11.37 5.19 -13.78
CA LEU A 195 -11.56 4.84 -12.38
C LEU A 195 -12.93 4.20 -12.11
N ARG A 196 -13.80 4.06 -13.11
CA ARG A 196 -15.14 3.47 -13.01
C ARG A 196 -16.00 4.13 -11.94
N VAL A 197 -16.09 5.45 -11.97
CA VAL A 197 -16.87 6.27 -11.03
C VAL A 197 -17.70 7.31 -11.78
N GLU A 198 -18.79 7.76 -11.15
CA GLU A 198 -19.76 8.65 -11.76
C GLU A 198 -19.58 10.13 -11.39
N ASN A 199 -18.75 10.41 -10.39
CA ASN A 199 -18.54 11.79 -9.95
C ASN A 199 -17.07 12.07 -9.59
N LYS A 200 -16.74 13.37 -9.59
CA LYS A 200 -15.38 13.88 -9.36
C LYS A 200 -14.83 13.50 -7.96
N LEU A 201 -15.67 13.55 -6.92
CA LEU A 201 -15.21 13.24 -5.56
C LEU A 201 -14.84 11.77 -5.42
N ALA A 202 -15.66 10.87 -5.99
CA ALA A 202 -15.33 9.45 -6.04
C ALA A 202 -14.07 9.17 -6.88
N ALA A 203 -13.82 9.95 -7.95
CA ALA A 203 -12.59 9.83 -8.73
C ALA A 203 -11.36 10.25 -7.92
N ILE A 204 -11.44 11.34 -7.19
CA ILE A 204 -10.37 11.80 -6.29
C ILE A 204 -10.10 10.74 -5.21
N GLN A 205 -11.14 10.27 -4.51
CA GLN A 205 -11.00 9.25 -3.48
C GLN A 205 -10.32 7.98 -4.01
N ARG A 206 -10.77 7.49 -5.17
CA ARG A 206 -10.21 6.28 -5.78
C ARG A 206 -8.78 6.48 -6.26
N ALA A 207 -8.46 7.65 -6.78
CA ALA A 207 -7.09 8.01 -7.16
C ALA A 207 -6.13 8.04 -5.96
N CYS A 208 -6.59 8.53 -4.79
CA CYS A 208 -5.84 8.42 -3.53
C CYS A 208 -5.61 6.95 -3.14
N TRP A 209 -6.64 6.09 -3.23
CA TRP A 209 -6.53 4.69 -2.83
C TRP A 209 -5.57 3.86 -3.67
N ILE A 210 -5.43 4.19 -4.95
CA ILE A 210 -4.43 3.55 -5.83
C ILE A 210 -3.07 4.24 -5.79
N GLY A 211 -2.91 5.30 -4.97
CA GLY A 211 -1.67 6.05 -4.86
C GLY A 211 -1.33 6.93 -6.05
N ALA A 212 -2.30 7.20 -6.94
CA ALA A 212 -2.07 8.00 -8.15
C ALA A 212 -1.96 9.52 -7.87
N ILE A 213 -2.54 9.94 -6.75
CA ILE A 213 -2.43 11.31 -6.20
C ILE A 213 -2.26 11.26 -4.70
#